data_dd5b7d036a7ddbb55a91445a88113551
#
_entry.id   dd5b7d036a7ddbb55a91445a88113551
#
_cell.length_a   1.000
_cell.length_b   1.000
_cell.length_c   1.000
_cell.angle_alpha   90.00
_cell.angle_beta   90.00
_cell.angle_gamma   90.00
#
_symmetry.space_group_name_H-M   'P 1'
#
loop_
_entity.id
_entity.type
_entity.pdbx_description
1 polymer ?
#
loop_
_entity_poly.entity_id
_entity_poly.type
_entity_poly.pdbx_seq_one_letter_code
_entity_poly.pdbx_strand_id
1 'polypeptide(L)'
;MLGISAGLLLAGPLTAQNDEVITKQYDDGGVYEGTFKDGKQHGYGTYRLPNGYEYTGEWFEGEIRGQGVARFPDGSVYEGSFARGKPHGFGKITFADGGSYEGDWVEGKINGSGVAIYANGVKYEGGFRDARPHGQGRMESPGGYVYEGSWVDGVKEGRGRITYPDGAVYEGEMKAGKRNGQGTLTMPDGLIYEGEWQNGQINGRGRLTQPNGDVYEGSFVNGQREGEGRVTYANGDVYEGQFKADRRNGFGKFTGTDGYVYEGEWVDGRIEGQGKVVYPDGSVYEGQFRDDLADGIGKIVYPDGNSYEGEWKAGVIEGKGIARYANGLVYEGEFKNALNHGYGKMTYPDGYIYEGEWVEGQREGQGRAVYPDGTVYVGEFRNGLREGKGTITMPDGFTYTGDWKAGEIEGYGIATYANGDVYEGEFKAGKRHGKGTIRYASGQQTSGVWNNNTLERETRPEGGDSN
;
A
#
# COMPACT_ATOMS: atom_id res chain seq x y z
N MET A 1 -66.83 5.97 65.81
CA MET A 1 -66.95 6.01 67.28
C MET A 1 -65.72 5.46 67.87
N LEU A 2 -65.16 6.17 68.89
CA LEU A 2 -64.05 5.88 69.77
C LEU A 2 -62.69 6.29 69.23
N GLY A 3 -61.96 7.17 69.76
CA GLY A 3 -62.01 7.92 71.03
C GLY A 3 -60.57 8.41 71.18
N ILE A 4 -60.36 9.74 70.99
CA ILE A 4 -59.10 10.43 71.10
C ILE A 4 -58.78 10.56 72.57
N SER A 5 -57.54 10.11 73.00
CA SER A 5 -57.00 10.50 74.26
C SER A 5 -55.67 11.32 73.97
N ALA A 6 -55.75 12.63 74.14
CA ALA A 6 -54.65 13.55 74.07
C ALA A 6 -53.81 13.47 75.35
N GLY A 7 -52.62 12.97 75.26
CA GLY A 7 -51.61 13.09 76.31
C GLY A 7 -50.81 14.38 76.10
N LEU A 8 -51.01 15.38 76.90
CA LEU A 8 -50.23 16.60 77.01
C LEU A 8 -48.89 16.25 77.64
N LEU A 9 -47.82 16.14 76.86
CA LEU A 9 -46.44 16.18 77.34
C LEU A 9 -46.00 17.63 77.48
N LEU A 10 -45.91 18.09 78.69
CA LEU A 10 -45.26 19.33 79.04
C LEU A 10 -43.78 19.28 78.62
N ALA A 11 -43.45 20.01 77.60
CA ALA A 11 -42.06 20.35 77.28
C ALA A 11 -41.55 21.27 78.41
N GLY A 12 -40.64 20.76 79.20
CA GLY A 12 -39.84 21.59 80.13
C GLY A 12 -39.00 22.54 79.33
N PRO A 13 -38.62 23.68 79.86
CA PRO A 13 -37.80 24.65 79.19
C PRO A 13 -36.44 24.01 78.83
N LEU A 14 -36.13 23.92 77.59
CA LEU A 14 -34.73 23.76 77.12
C LEU A 14 -34.01 24.96 77.63
N THR A 15 -33.26 24.82 78.74
CA THR A 15 -32.23 25.73 79.17
C THR A 15 -31.20 25.76 78.02
N ALA A 16 -31.20 26.82 77.22
CA ALA A 16 -30.06 27.13 76.38
C ALA A 16 -28.88 27.29 77.33
N GLN A 17 -27.99 26.30 77.33
CA GLN A 17 -26.73 26.45 77.99
C GLN A 17 -25.98 27.47 77.21
N ASN A 18 -25.88 28.76 77.75
CA ASN A 18 -25.00 29.79 77.19
C ASN A 18 -23.56 29.27 77.47
N ASP A 19 -23.01 28.56 76.41
CA ASP A 19 -21.59 28.18 76.44
C ASP A 19 -20.78 29.45 76.29
N GLU A 20 -20.16 29.89 77.44
CA GLU A 20 -19.34 31.08 77.49
C GLU A 20 -18.10 30.90 76.60
N VAL A 21 -17.90 31.82 75.62
CA VAL A 21 -16.70 31.85 74.75
C VAL A 21 -15.54 32.38 75.59
N ILE A 22 -14.49 31.54 75.69
CA ILE A 22 -13.28 31.85 76.50
C ILE A 22 -12.09 31.92 75.51
N THR A 23 -11.21 32.90 75.72
CA THR A 23 -9.91 32.99 75.09
C THR A 23 -8.83 32.41 75.96
N LYS A 24 -8.06 31.42 75.41
CA LYS A 24 -6.95 30.80 76.15
C LYS A 24 -5.68 30.78 75.27
N GLN A 25 -4.58 31.26 75.79
CA GLN A 25 -3.25 31.16 75.21
C GLN A 25 -2.51 29.95 75.75
N TYR A 26 -1.77 29.26 74.91
CA TYR A 26 -0.97 28.07 75.18
C TYR A 26 0.53 28.38 75.08
N ASP A 27 1.38 27.53 75.75
CA ASP A 27 2.83 27.72 75.79
C ASP A 27 3.54 27.71 74.46
N ASP A 28 2.94 27.08 73.41
CA ASP A 28 3.39 27.09 72.03
C ASP A 28 3.07 28.37 71.25
N GLY A 29 2.50 29.36 72.00
CA GLY A 29 2.01 30.62 71.40
C GLY A 29 0.64 30.52 70.70
N GLY A 30 0.04 29.36 70.74
CA GLY A 30 -1.30 29.13 70.22
C GLY A 30 -2.37 29.83 71.02
N VAL A 31 -3.40 30.40 70.32
CA VAL A 31 -4.54 31.06 70.94
C VAL A 31 -5.81 30.36 70.51
N TYR A 32 -6.58 29.88 71.52
CA TYR A 32 -7.91 29.34 71.31
C TYR A 32 -8.98 30.32 71.79
N GLU A 33 -9.99 30.55 71.02
CA GLU A 33 -11.16 31.33 71.33
C GLU A 33 -12.41 30.48 71.02
N GLY A 34 -13.16 30.08 72.03
CA GLY A 34 -14.28 29.15 71.88
C GLY A 34 -14.83 28.63 73.21
N THR A 35 -15.71 27.64 73.07
CA THR A 35 -16.38 27.02 74.23
C THR A 35 -15.54 25.91 74.82
N PHE A 36 -15.70 25.64 76.14
CA PHE A 36 -15.04 24.61 76.90
C PHE A 36 -16.03 23.74 77.62
N LYS A 37 -15.72 22.46 77.74
CA LYS A 37 -16.39 21.50 78.65
C LYS A 37 -15.36 20.69 79.40
N ASP A 38 -15.53 20.62 80.72
CA ASP A 38 -14.61 19.92 81.63
C ASP A 38 -13.13 20.31 81.42
N GLY A 39 -12.89 21.61 81.14
CA GLY A 39 -11.56 22.18 80.98
C GLY A 39 -10.90 21.92 79.65
N LYS A 40 -11.59 21.25 78.70
CA LYS A 40 -11.12 20.95 77.35
C LYS A 40 -11.94 21.76 76.29
N GLN A 41 -11.31 22.12 75.19
CA GLN A 41 -12.01 22.71 74.04
C GLN A 41 -13.18 21.79 73.63
N HIS A 42 -14.37 22.35 73.49
CA HIS A 42 -15.57 21.62 73.18
C HIS A 42 -16.58 22.55 72.43
N GLY A 43 -17.40 22.02 71.51
CA GLY A 43 -18.33 22.80 70.74
C GLY A 43 -17.64 23.53 69.60
N TYR A 44 -17.86 24.85 69.45
CA TYR A 44 -17.33 25.61 68.32
C TYR A 44 -16.22 26.60 68.81
N GLY A 45 -15.11 26.64 68.05
CA GLY A 45 -14.03 27.57 68.44
C GLY A 45 -12.99 27.76 67.36
N THR A 46 -12.18 28.82 67.49
CA THR A 46 -11.07 29.19 66.63
C THR A 46 -9.73 28.99 67.33
N TYR A 47 -8.81 28.32 66.69
CA TYR A 47 -7.42 28.11 67.15
C TYR A 47 -6.44 28.76 66.17
N ARG A 48 -5.54 29.59 66.63
CA ARG A 48 -4.54 30.27 65.84
C ARG A 48 -3.15 29.97 66.35
N LEU A 49 -2.23 29.65 65.44
CA LEU A 49 -0.81 29.50 65.74
C LEU A 49 0.02 30.68 65.19
N PRO A 50 1.18 31.00 65.83
CA PRO A 50 2.05 32.09 65.41
C PRO A 50 2.61 31.89 63.98
N ASN A 51 2.66 30.67 63.46
CA ASN A 51 3.10 30.35 62.09
C ASN A 51 2.09 30.68 61.03
N GLY A 52 0.89 31.22 61.37
CA GLY A 52 -0.19 31.54 60.45
C GLY A 52 -1.24 30.45 60.28
N TYR A 53 -1.11 29.30 60.91
CA TYR A 53 -2.19 28.28 60.91
C TYR A 53 -3.38 28.79 61.70
N GLU A 54 -4.58 28.69 61.11
CA GLU A 54 -5.84 29.01 61.79
C GLU A 54 -6.85 27.86 61.50
N TYR A 55 -7.50 27.40 62.57
CA TYR A 55 -8.65 26.50 62.46
C TYR A 55 -9.87 27.12 63.13
N THR A 56 -11.01 27.09 62.45
CA THR A 56 -12.30 27.48 63.00
C THR A 56 -13.30 26.36 62.71
N GLY A 57 -13.92 25.85 63.77
CA GLY A 57 -14.85 24.73 63.63
C GLY A 57 -15.15 24.00 64.93
N GLU A 58 -15.57 22.77 64.79
CA GLU A 58 -16.04 21.91 65.87
C GLU A 58 -14.89 21.26 66.62
N TRP A 59 -15.03 21.24 67.97
CA TRP A 59 -14.11 20.62 68.92
C TRP A 59 -14.82 19.62 69.83
N PHE A 60 -14.18 18.50 70.08
CA PHE A 60 -14.69 17.48 71.00
C PHE A 60 -13.59 16.99 71.94
N GLU A 61 -13.76 17.21 73.27
CA GLU A 61 -12.83 16.80 74.32
C GLU A 61 -11.36 17.20 74.10
N GLY A 62 -11.13 18.38 73.52
CA GLY A 62 -9.78 18.92 73.28
C GLY A 62 -9.22 18.61 71.90
N GLU A 63 -9.96 17.88 71.09
CA GLU A 63 -9.55 17.54 69.69
C GLU A 63 -10.40 18.26 68.64
N ILE A 64 -9.76 18.70 67.54
CA ILE A 64 -10.45 19.12 66.34
C ILE A 64 -11.19 17.93 65.76
N ARG A 65 -12.53 18.02 65.67
CA ARG A 65 -13.41 16.93 65.20
C ARG A 65 -14.72 17.50 64.71
N GLY A 66 -15.29 16.92 63.63
CA GLY A 66 -16.52 17.42 63.01
C GLY A 66 -16.23 18.40 61.88
N GLN A 67 -17.08 19.36 61.64
CA GLN A 67 -16.93 20.31 60.52
C GLN A 67 -16.07 21.53 60.91
N GLY A 68 -15.25 21.98 59.95
CA GLY A 68 -14.42 23.17 60.18
C GLY A 68 -13.68 23.68 58.96
N VAL A 69 -13.04 24.81 59.14
CA VAL A 69 -12.18 25.45 58.16
C VAL A 69 -10.77 25.60 58.73
N ALA A 70 -9.77 25.07 58.01
CA ALA A 70 -8.36 25.25 58.32
C ALA A 70 -7.69 26.13 57.26
N ARG A 71 -6.97 27.17 57.71
CA ARG A 71 -6.09 28.01 56.85
C ARG A 71 -4.65 27.60 57.19
N PHE A 72 -3.91 27.22 56.16
CA PHE A 72 -2.53 26.78 56.33
C PHE A 72 -1.53 27.91 56.10
N PRO A 73 -0.32 27.86 56.64
CA PRO A 73 0.70 28.89 56.46
C PRO A 73 1.11 29.14 55.03
N ASP A 74 0.95 28.17 54.16
CA ASP A 74 1.21 28.30 52.71
C ASP A 74 0.10 29.04 51.92
N GLY A 75 -0.98 29.44 52.62
CA GLY A 75 -2.15 30.12 52.02
C GLY A 75 -3.26 29.18 51.54
N SER A 76 -3.07 27.84 51.67
CA SER A 76 -4.12 26.88 51.34
C SER A 76 -5.25 26.92 52.39
N VAL A 77 -6.47 26.66 51.93
CA VAL A 77 -7.68 26.65 52.80
C VAL A 77 -8.40 25.32 52.60
N TYR A 78 -8.57 24.62 53.72
CA TYR A 78 -9.40 23.40 53.77
C TYR A 78 -10.73 23.69 54.49
N GLU A 79 -11.80 23.23 53.89
CA GLU A 79 -13.16 23.28 54.48
C GLU A 79 -13.79 21.89 54.42
N GLY A 80 -14.19 21.31 55.52
CA GLY A 80 -14.73 19.96 55.57
C GLY A 80 -14.66 19.29 56.90
N SER A 81 -14.76 17.97 56.88
CA SER A 81 -14.77 17.12 58.07
C SER A 81 -13.37 16.88 58.62
N PHE A 82 -13.26 16.83 59.94
CA PHE A 82 -12.03 16.53 60.70
C PHE A 82 -12.24 15.35 61.63
N ALA A 83 -11.20 14.57 61.83
CA ALA A 83 -11.10 13.59 62.89
C ALA A 83 -9.66 13.59 63.45
N ARG A 84 -9.53 13.61 64.80
CA ARG A 84 -8.23 13.59 65.48
C ARG A 84 -7.28 14.69 64.98
N GLY A 85 -7.80 15.91 64.80
CA GLY A 85 -7.00 17.03 64.36
C GLY A 85 -6.59 17.05 62.91
N LYS A 86 -7.08 16.12 62.09
CA LYS A 86 -6.73 16.00 60.65
C LYS A 86 -7.95 16.00 59.75
N PRO A 87 -7.86 16.54 58.53
CA PRO A 87 -8.87 16.31 57.48
C PRO A 87 -9.24 14.85 57.38
N HIS A 88 -10.55 14.53 57.46
CA HIS A 88 -11.03 13.16 57.39
C HIS A 88 -12.51 13.16 56.98
N GLY A 89 -12.92 12.23 56.07
CA GLY A 89 -14.25 12.24 55.47
C GLY A 89 -14.30 13.14 54.26
N PHE A 90 -15.40 13.84 54.04
CA PHE A 90 -15.54 14.71 52.88
C PHE A 90 -15.07 16.13 53.18
N GLY A 91 -14.32 16.74 52.22
CA GLY A 91 -13.85 18.12 52.35
C GLY A 91 -13.24 18.65 51.07
N LYS A 92 -13.10 20.00 51.06
CA LYS A 92 -12.54 20.76 49.95
C LYS A 92 -11.28 21.49 50.38
N ILE A 93 -10.22 21.39 49.64
CA ILE A 93 -9.03 22.24 49.77
C ILE A 93 -8.91 23.13 48.55
N THR A 94 -8.59 24.41 48.75
CA THR A 94 -8.14 25.34 47.75
C THR A 94 -6.68 25.67 48.05
N PHE A 95 -5.80 25.35 47.11
CA PHE A 95 -4.36 25.59 47.23
C PHE A 95 -4.00 27.04 46.91
N ALA A 96 -2.87 27.49 47.40
CA ALA A 96 -2.37 28.85 47.20
C ALA A 96 -2.12 29.21 45.71
N ASP A 97 -1.82 28.18 44.89
CA ASP A 97 -1.64 28.33 43.44
C ASP A 97 -2.94 28.42 42.62
N GLY A 98 -4.09 28.35 43.29
CA GLY A 98 -5.44 28.41 42.71
C GLY A 98 -5.98 27.02 42.34
N GLY A 99 -5.24 25.95 42.47
CA GLY A 99 -5.73 24.58 42.37
C GLY A 99 -6.71 24.23 43.50
N SER A 100 -7.52 23.20 43.30
CA SER A 100 -8.47 22.71 44.31
C SER A 100 -8.67 21.21 44.24
N TYR A 101 -9.06 20.64 45.37
CA TYR A 101 -9.58 19.27 45.44
C TYR A 101 -10.82 19.25 46.33
N GLU A 102 -11.85 18.52 45.90
CA GLU A 102 -13.08 18.30 46.64
C GLU A 102 -13.41 16.81 46.59
N GLY A 103 -13.47 16.16 47.77
CA GLY A 103 -13.69 14.71 47.83
C GLY A 103 -13.27 14.10 49.19
N ASP A 104 -12.93 12.83 49.16
CA ASP A 104 -12.65 12.02 50.33
C ASP A 104 -11.25 12.24 50.88
N TRP A 105 -11.16 12.29 52.21
CA TRP A 105 -9.93 12.45 53.01
C TRP A 105 -9.79 11.35 54.03
N VAL A 106 -8.59 10.82 54.21
CA VAL A 106 -8.27 9.83 55.24
C VAL A 106 -6.98 10.28 55.95
N GLU A 107 -7.10 10.58 57.24
CA GLU A 107 -5.98 10.99 58.11
C GLU A 107 -5.09 12.08 57.56
N GLY A 108 -5.70 13.14 56.98
CA GLY A 108 -5.00 14.28 56.43
C GLY A 108 -4.50 14.11 54.98
N LYS A 109 -4.81 12.99 54.33
CA LYS A 109 -4.44 12.72 52.95
C LYS A 109 -5.65 12.58 52.08
N ILE A 110 -5.51 13.02 50.84
CA ILE A 110 -6.50 12.78 49.78
C ILE A 110 -6.49 11.28 49.43
N ASN A 111 -7.56 10.57 49.73
CA ASN A 111 -7.76 9.16 49.43
C ASN A 111 -9.25 8.89 49.24
N GLY A 112 -9.60 8.05 48.26
CA GLY A 112 -10.99 7.77 47.90
C GLY A 112 -11.39 8.49 46.62
N SER A 113 -12.63 8.97 46.51
CA SER A 113 -13.13 9.61 45.31
C SER A 113 -13.18 11.14 45.44
N GLY A 114 -12.94 11.84 44.32
CA GLY A 114 -13.02 13.29 44.37
C GLY A 114 -12.78 13.94 42.99
N VAL A 115 -12.81 15.27 43.01
CA VAL A 115 -12.55 16.15 41.89
C VAL A 115 -11.39 17.07 42.19
N ALA A 116 -10.34 17.01 41.39
CA ALA A 116 -9.22 17.94 41.44
C ALA A 116 -9.28 18.89 40.24
N ILE A 117 -9.04 20.17 40.49
CA ILE A 117 -8.77 21.18 39.46
C ILE A 117 -7.35 21.68 39.73
N TYR A 118 -6.46 21.47 38.79
CA TYR A 118 -5.06 21.88 38.92
C TYR A 118 -4.91 23.34 38.49
N ALA A 119 -3.85 24.03 38.94
CA ALA A 119 -3.59 25.44 38.65
C ALA A 119 -3.52 25.75 37.13
N ASN A 120 -3.17 24.76 36.29
CA ASN A 120 -3.15 24.85 34.84
C ASN A 120 -4.52 24.62 34.17
N GLY A 121 -5.59 24.49 34.97
CA GLY A 121 -6.96 24.28 34.51
C GLY A 121 -7.31 22.83 34.16
N VAL A 122 -6.39 21.88 34.30
CA VAL A 122 -6.71 20.45 34.13
C VAL A 122 -7.65 20.02 35.22
N LYS A 123 -8.77 19.40 34.86
CA LYS A 123 -9.73 18.77 35.78
C LYS A 123 -9.50 17.24 35.79
N TYR A 124 -9.44 16.68 37.01
CA TYR A 124 -9.50 15.21 37.19
C TYR A 124 -10.65 14.88 38.12
N GLU A 125 -11.43 13.86 37.76
CA GLU A 125 -12.56 13.32 38.52
C GLU A 125 -12.42 11.82 38.59
N GLY A 126 -12.29 11.26 39.77
CA GLY A 126 -12.09 9.82 39.95
C GLY A 126 -11.48 9.43 41.30
N GLY A 127 -10.87 8.25 41.30
CA GLY A 127 -10.21 7.71 42.47
C GLY A 127 -8.86 8.35 42.75
N PHE A 128 -8.52 8.44 44.02
CA PHE A 128 -7.23 8.94 44.54
C PHE A 128 -6.63 7.98 45.54
N ARG A 129 -5.33 7.86 45.51
CA ARG A 129 -4.51 7.21 46.54
C ARG A 129 -3.31 8.08 46.86
N ASP A 130 -3.13 8.46 48.16
CA ASP A 130 -2.05 9.35 48.60
C ASP A 130 -1.92 10.61 47.68
N ALA A 131 -3.02 11.31 47.46
CA ALA A 131 -3.14 12.50 46.64
C ALA A 131 -2.78 12.31 45.14
N ARG A 132 -2.71 11.08 44.65
CA ARG A 132 -2.46 10.78 43.23
C ARG A 132 -3.67 10.10 42.59
N PRO A 133 -4.02 10.42 41.34
CA PRO A 133 -5.01 9.66 40.58
C PRO A 133 -4.75 8.15 40.68
N HIS A 134 -5.78 7.37 41.04
CA HIS A 134 -5.70 5.93 41.17
C HIS A 134 -7.07 5.27 40.96
N GLY A 135 -7.09 4.08 40.35
CA GLY A 135 -8.35 3.41 40.02
C GLY A 135 -8.93 3.98 38.70
N GLN A 136 -10.25 4.16 38.67
CA GLN A 136 -10.93 4.75 37.50
C GLN A 136 -11.01 6.25 37.65
N GLY A 137 -10.81 6.97 36.53
CA GLY A 137 -10.93 8.43 36.56
C GLY A 137 -10.96 9.05 35.16
N ARG A 138 -11.53 10.27 35.11
CA ARG A 138 -11.62 11.12 33.92
C ARG A 138 -10.76 12.36 34.12
N MET A 139 -9.88 12.62 33.18
CA MET A 139 -9.07 13.82 33.12
C MET A 139 -9.47 14.62 31.88
N GLU A 140 -9.61 15.93 32.07
CA GLU A 140 -9.94 16.88 30.99
C GLU A 140 -8.98 18.07 31.05
N SER A 141 -8.35 18.38 29.92
CA SER A 141 -7.48 19.53 29.78
C SER A 141 -8.21 20.69 29.12
N PRO A 142 -7.89 21.96 29.43
CA PRO A 142 -8.51 23.12 28.80
C PRO A 142 -8.41 23.13 27.28
N GLY A 143 -7.39 22.45 26.72
CA GLY A 143 -7.20 22.30 25.27
C GLY A 143 -8.10 21.25 24.59
N GLY A 144 -9.04 20.63 25.34
CA GLY A 144 -9.99 19.65 24.77
C GLY A 144 -9.50 18.21 24.76
N TYR A 145 -8.30 17.92 25.31
CA TYR A 145 -7.85 16.55 25.52
C TYR A 145 -8.60 15.94 26.71
N VAL A 146 -9.20 14.76 26.48
CA VAL A 146 -9.92 14.00 27.52
C VAL A 146 -9.34 12.60 27.61
N TYR A 147 -9.08 12.11 28.82
CA TYR A 147 -8.78 10.72 29.09
C TYR A 147 -9.77 10.15 30.11
N GLU A 148 -10.35 9.01 29.80
CA GLU A 148 -11.23 8.23 30.65
C GLU A 148 -10.68 6.81 30.77
N GLY A 149 -10.34 6.36 31.98
CA GLY A 149 -9.79 5.02 32.14
C GLY A 149 -9.07 4.79 33.47
N SER A 150 -8.24 3.77 33.47
CA SER A 150 -7.52 3.31 34.66
C SER A 150 -6.24 4.13 34.93
N TRP A 151 -5.97 4.33 36.22
CA TRP A 151 -4.82 5.05 36.75
C TRP A 151 -4.12 4.25 37.83
N VAL A 152 -2.81 4.30 37.87
CA VAL A 152 -1.98 3.75 38.94
C VAL A 152 -0.98 4.82 39.35
N ASP A 153 -1.09 5.30 40.62
CA ASP A 153 -0.19 6.29 41.22
C ASP A 153 0.10 7.53 40.35
N GLY A 154 -0.95 8.06 39.70
CA GLY A 154 -0.87 9.25 38.85
C GLY A 154 -0.53 8.97 37.38
N VAL A 155 -0.34 7.70 37.02
CA VAL A 155 0.00 7.31 35.64
C VAL A 155 -1.17 6.57 34.99
N LYS A 156 -1.48 6.87 33.73
CA LYS A 156 -2.46 6.14 32.93
C LYS A 156 -1.95 4.72 32.71
N GLU A 157 -2.73 3.73 33.13
CA GLU A 157 -2.35 2.32 33.12
C GLU A 157 -3.59 1.45 32.87
N GLY A 158 -3.44 0.33 32.13
CA GLY A 158 -4.58 -0.53 31.82
C GLY A 158 -5.44 0.00 30.69
N ARG A 159 -6.76 -0.19 30.72
CA ARG A 159 -7.67 0.26 29.66
C ARG A 159 -8.11 1.70 29.82
N GLY A 160 -8.18 2.41 28.69
CA GLY A 160 -8.66 3.78 28.67
C GLY A 160 -9.10 4.24 27.28
N ARG A 161 -9.82 5.37 27.30
CA ARG A 161 -10.27 6.10 26.12
C ARG A 161 -9.65 7.48 26.14
N ILE A 162 -9.07 7.89 25.02
CA ILE A 162 -8.56 9.24 24.79
C ILE A 162 -9.41 9.89 23.70
N THR A 163 -9.93 11.09 23.98
CA THR A 163 -10.47 11.98 22.98
C THR A 163 -9.49 13.12 22.78
N TYR A 164 -9.02 13.30 21.56
CA TYR A 164 -8.08 14.35 21.19
C TYR A 164 -8.81 15.64 20.77
N PRO A 165 -8.14 16.81 20.83
CA PRO A 165 -8.75 18.10 20.47
C PRO A 165 -9.25 18.17 19.03
N ASP A 166 -8.64 17.42 18.12
CA ASP A 166 -9.01 17.33 16.71
C ASP A 166 -10.21 16.39 16.47
N GLY A 167 -10.72 15.76 17.51
CA GLY A 167 -11.85 14.82 17.46
C GLY A 167 -11.43 13.36 17.23
N ALA A 168 -10.15 13.06 17.09
CA ALA A 168 -9.68 11.67 17.07
C ALA A 168 -9.96 10.98 18.40
N VAL A 169 -10.24 9.68 18.36
CA VAL A 169 -10.54 8.87 19.54
C VAL A 169 -9.66 7.63 19.54
N TYR A 170 -8.95 7.42 20.64
CA TYR A 170 -8.26 6.16 20.92
C TYR A 170 -9.00 5.38 22.02
N GLU A 171 -9.22 4.11 21.82
CA GLU A 171 -9.75 3.17 22.82
C GLU A 171 -8.85 1.94 22.90
N GLY A 172 -8.21 1.70 24.04
CA GLY A 172 -7.28 0.57 24.15
C GLY A 172 -6.48 0.54 25.42
N GLU A 173 -5.40 -0.23 25.37
CA GLU A 173 -4.51 -0.42 26.48
C GLU A 173 -3.51 0.73 26.61
N MET A 174 -3.22 1.08 27.85
CA MET A 174 -2.25 2.10 28.24
C MET A 174 -1.20 1.47 29.15
N LYS A 175 0.05 1.86 28.98
CA LYS A 175 1.16 1.48 29.84
C LYS A 175 2.11 2.65 30.00
N ALA A 176 2.46 2.96 31.25
CA ALA A 176 3.33 4.08 31.59
C ALA A 176 2.91 5.40 30.91
N GLY A 177 1.60 5.68 30.84
CA GLY A 177 1.02 6.86 30.25
C GLY A 177 0.96 6.89 28.72
N LYS A 178 1.37 5.82 28.02
CA LYS A 178 1.40 5.71 26.57
C LYS A 178 0.46 4.62 26.06
N ARG A 179 -0.06 4.78 24.84
CA ARG A 179 -0.78 3.72 24.14
C ARG A 179 0.12 2.50 24.00
N ASN A 180 -0.38 1.32 24.37
CA ASN A 180 0.40 0.08 24.35
C ASN A 180 -0.56 -1.11 24.29
N GLY A 181 -0.12 -2.28 23.79
CA GLY A 181 -1.00 -3.43 23.64
C GLY A 181 -2.04 -3.25 22.54
N GLN A 182 -3.24 -3.75 22.72
CA GLN A 182 -4.33 -3.66 21.75
C GLN A 182 -5.09 -2.34 21.88
N GLY A 183 -5.39 -1.70 20.74
CA GLY A 183 -6.17 -0.48 20.74
C GLY A 183 -6.67 -0.07 19.34
N THR A 184 -7.78 0.69 19.36
CA THR A 184 -8.42 1.26 18.18
C THR A 184 -8.23 2.78 18.18
N LEU A 185 -7.77 3.32 17.07
CA LEU A 185 -7.74 4.75 16.80
C LEU A 185 -8.74 5.07 15.68
N THR A 186 -9.67 5.95 15.95
CA THR A 186 -10.63 6.46 14.96
C THR A 186 -10.35 7.94 14.73
N MET A 187 -10.13 8.32 13.48
CA MET A 187 -9.92 9.70 13.07
C MET A 187 -11.23 10.34 12.55
N PRO A 188 -11.40 11.66 12.65
CA PRO A 188 -12.62 12.34 12.18
C PRO A 188 -12.88 12.22 10.69
N ASP A 189 -11.84 12.02 9.88
CA ASP A 189 -11.92 11.81 8.43
C ASP A 189 -12.38 10.41 8.03
N GLY A 190 -12.56 9.52 9.03
CA GLY A 190 -12.99 8.14 8.83
C GLY A 190 -11.87 7.10 8.76
N LEU A 191 -10.59 7.49 8.94
CA LEU A 191 -9.52 6.53 9.11
C LEU A 191 -9.69 5.78 10.43
N ILE A 192 -9.58 4.44 10.40
CA ILE A 192 -9.66 3.58 11.58
C ILE A 192 -8.45 2.64 11.58
N TYR A 193 -7.72 2.65 12.68
CA TYR A 193 -6.70 1.64 12.95
C TYR A 193 -7.11 0.77 14.14
N GLU A 194 -7.03 -0.55 13.98
CA GLU A 194 -7.30 -1.55 15.00
C GLU A 194 -6.11 -2.50 15.09
N GLY A 195 -5.41 -2.54 16.21
CA GLY A 195 -4.24 -3.42 16.33
C GLY A 195 -3.29 -3.08 17.44
N GLU A 196 -2.04 -3.48 17.27
CA GLU A 196 -1.00 -3.42 18.27
C GLU A 196 -0.32 -2.05 18.34
N TRP A 197 -0.06 -1.62 19.58
CA TRP A 197 0.62 -0.38 19.94
C TRP A 197 1.81 -0.66 20.82
N GLN A 198 2.90 0.05 20.61
CA GLN A 198 4.07 -0.02 21.46
C GLN A 198 4.62 1.40 21.71
N ASN A 199 4.70 1.80 22.99
CA ASN A 199 5.25 3.09 23.39
C ASN A 199 4.60 4.31 22.69
N GLY A 200 3.31 4.24 22.39
CA GLY A 200 2.56 5.31 21.75
C GLY A 200 2.53 5.27 20.22
N GLN A 201 3.23 4.33 19.60
CA GLN A 201 3.28 4.15 18.16
C GLN A 201 2.59 2.85 17.73
N ILE A 202 2.07 2.85 16.51
CA ILE A 202 1.55 1.63 15.87
C ILE A 202 2.75 0.74 15.55
N ASN A 203 2.79 -0.46 16.15
CA ASN A 203 3.81 -1.48 15.95
C ASN A 203 3.18 -2.86 16.16
N GLY A 204 3.54 -3.83 15.33
CA GLY A 204 2.98 -5.17 15.36
C GLY A 204 1.90 -5.36 14.32
N ARG A 205 0.94 -6.25 14.57
CA ARG A 205 -0.14 -6.54 13.63
C ARG A 205 -1.34 -5.64 13.84
N GLY A 206 -1.97 -5.25 12.72
CA GLY A 206 -3.17 -4.43 12.76
C GLY A 206 -3.93 -4.40 11.47
N ARG A 207 -5.11 -3.79 11.56
CA ARG A 207 -6.02 -3.49 10.45
C ARG A 207 -6.17 -1.99 10.34
N LEU A 208 -5.94 -1.46 9.15
CA LEU A 208 -6.11 -0.04 8.82
C LEU A 208 -7.19 0.09 7.76
N THR A 209 -8.29 0.76 8.11
CA THR A 209 -9.34 1.15 7.17
C THR A 209 -9.14 2.61 6.81
N GLN A 210 -8.97 2.90 5.53
CA GLN A 210 -8.78 4.26 5.03
C GLN A 210 -10.13 4.93 4.72
N PRO A 211 -10.20 6.27 4.68
CA PRO A 211 -11.43 7.00 4.37
C PRO A 211 -12.05 6.66 3.01
N ASN A 212 -11.24 6.27 2.04
CA ASN A 212 -11.68 5.86 0.71
C ASN A 212 -12.26 4.43 0.68
N GLY A 213 -12.21 3.70 1.79
CA GLY A 213 -12.70 2.32 1.91
C GLY A 213 -11.65 1.24 1.68
N ASP A 214 -10.41 1.59 1.39
CA ASP A 214 -9.31 0.61 1.32
C ASP A 214 -9.02 0.06 2.71
N VAL A 215 -8.76 -1.25 2.80
CA VAL A 215 -8.45 -1.94 4.04
C VAL A 215 -7.10 -2.64 3.91
N TYR A 216 -6.18 -2.31 4.81
CA TYR A 216 -4.93 -3.05 4.98
C TYR A 216 -4.99 -3.92 6.24
N GLU A 217 -4.55 -5.16 6.12
CA GLU A 217 -4.37 -6.10 7.22
C GLU A 217 -2.95 -6.67 7.16
N GLY A 218 -2.13 -6.42 8.16
CA GLY A 218 -0.73 -6.84 8.14
C GLY A 218 0.12 -6.26 9.25
N SER A 219 1.42 -6.27 9.04
CA SER A 219 2.41 -5.82 9.99
C SER A 219 2.71 -4.32 9.83
N PHE A 220 3.00 -3.68 10.96
CA PHE A 220 3.42 -2.28 11.06
C PHE A 220 4.71 -2.16 11.87
N VAL A 221 5.57 -1.25 11.46
CA VAL A 221 6.74 -0.81 12.20
C VAL A 221 6.75 0.71 12.22
N ASN A 222 6.71 1.30 13.42
CA ASN A 222 6.69 2.75 13.63
C ASN A 222 5.60 3.47 12.81
N GLY A 223 4.42 2.86 12.70
CA GLY A 223 3.27 3.41 12.00
C GLY A 223 3.25 3.19 10.50
N GLN A 224 4.28 2.58 9.91
CA GLN A 224 4.36 2.25 8.49
C GLN A 224 4.08 0.77 8.24
N ARG A 225 3.42 0.45 7.13
CA ARG A 225 3.24 -0.93 6.68
C ARG A 225 4.60 -1.53 6.34
N GLU A 226 4.88 -2.69 6.92
CA GLU A 226 6.17 -3.37 6.80
C GLU A 226 5.97 -4.90 6.85
N GLY A 227 6.73 -5.66 6.05
CA GLY A 227 6.60 -7.11 6.00
C GLY A 227 5.34 -7.58 5.28
N GLU A 228 4.80 -8.72 5.67
CA GLU A 228 3.63 -9.34 5.02
C GLU A 228 2.34 -8.59 5.34
N GLY A 229 1.53 -8.36 4.31
CA GLY A 229 0.23 -7.73 4.45
C GLY A 229 -0.69 -7.95 3.26
N ARG A 230 -1.97 -7.67 3.48
CA ARG A 230 -3.04 -7.72 2.49
C ARG A 230 -3.74 -6.37 2.41
N VAL A 231 -3.92 -5.85 1.19
CA VAL A 231 -4.80 -4.72 0.92
C VAL A 231 -6.02 -5.21 0.16
N THR A 232 -7.19 -4.86 0.64
CA THR A 232 -8.43 -4.93 -0.12
C THR A 232 -8.82 -3.50 -0.48
N TYR A 233 -8.80 -3.20 -1.76
CA TYR A 233 -9.16 -1.88 -2.27
C TYR A 233 -10.68 -1.70 -2.31
N ALA A 234 -11.15 -0.46 -2.27
CA ALA A 234 -12.58 -0.14 -2.28
C ALA A 234 -13.32 -0.65 -3.53
N ASN A 235 -12.62 -0.78 -4.66
CA ASN A 235 -13.16 -1.36 -5.89
C ASN A 235 -13.20 -2.90 -5.88
N GLY A 236 -12.72 -3.54 -4.82
CA GLY A 236 -12.67 -5.00 -4.65
C GLY A 236 -11.38 -5.66 -5.13
N ASP A 237 -10.43 -4.93 -5.70
CA ASP A 237 -9.10 -5.48 -6.01
C ASP A 237 -8.39 -5.88 -4.73
N VAL A 238 -7.48 -6.84 -4.83
CA VAL A 238 -6.72 -7.35 -3.69
C VAL A 238 -5.23 -7.40 -4.02
N TYR A 239 -4.42 -6.92 -3.09
CA TYR A 239 -2.98 -7.18 -3.07
C TYR A 239 -2.62 -8.00 -1.83
N GLU A 240 -1.83 -9.06 -2.01
CA GLU A 240 -1.27 -9.89 -0.96
C GLU A 240 0.24 -10.03 -1.18
N GLY A 241 1.05 -9.57 -0.23
CA GLY A 241 2.49 -9.62 -0.38
C GLY A 241 3.25 -8.72 0.57
N GLN A 242 4.49 -8.45 0.23
CA GLN A 242 5.41 -7.74 1.09
C GLN A 242 5.30 -6.22 0.94
N PHE A 243 5.53 -5.54 2.06
CA PHE A 243 5.57 -4.08 2.17
C PHE A 243 6.89 -3.63 2.79
N LYS A 244 7.35 -2.46 2.38
CA LYS A 244 8.46 -1.74 2.98
C LYS A 244 8.16 -0.25 2.94
N ALA A 245 8.21 0.42 4.10
CA ALA A 245 7.95 1.85 4.23
C ALA A 245 6.67 2.28 3.49
N ASP A 246 5.53 1.62 3.79
CA ASP A 246 4.20 1.85 3.20
C ASP A 246 4.01 1.47 1.73
N ARG A 247 5.04 0.96 1.05
CA ARG A 247 4.98 0.59 -0.37
C ARG A 247 5.01 -0.91 -0.56
N ARG A 248 4.36 -1.40 -1.61
CA ARG A 248 4.53 -2.79 -2.08
C ARG A 248 6.00 -2.97 -2.45
N ASN A 249 6.65 -3.99 -1.89
CA ASN A 249 8.09 -4.23 -2.09
C ASN A 249 8.41 -5.69 -1.78
N GLY A 250 9.21 -6.35 -2.62
CA GLY A 250 9.45 -7.78 -2.54
C GLY A 250 8.44 -8.57 -3.34
N PHE A 251 8.13 -9.80 -2.95
CA PHE A 251 7.19 -10.65 -3.68
C PHE A 251 5.74 -10.37 -3.28
N GLY A 252 4.83 -10.34 -4.26
CA GLY A 252 3.41 -10.12 -4.00
C GLY A 252 2.51 -10.46 -5.19
N LYS A 253 1.23 -10.71 -4.87
CA LYS A 253 0.17 -11.01 -5.80
C LYS A 253 -0.88 -9.91 -5.80
N PHE A 254 -1.20 -9.38 -6.95
CA PHE A 254 -2.32 -8.49 -7.17
C PHE A 254 -3.41 -9.22 -7.95
N THR A 255 -4.66 -9.07 -7.53
CA THR A 255 -5.84 -9.65 -8.19
C THR A 255 -6.86 -8.55 -8.41
N GLY A 256 -7.11 -8.22 -9.65
CA GLY A 256 -8.13 -7.28 -10.07
C GLY A 256 -9.49 -7.94 -10.24
N THR A 257 -10.55 -7.17 -10.02
CA THR A 257 -11.94 -7.60 -10.21
C THR A 257 -12.32 -7.80 -11.68
N ASP A 258 -11.52 -7.26 -12.58
CA ASP A 258 -11.63 -7.42 -14.03
C ASP A 258 -11.03 -8.74 -14.56
N GLY A 259 -10.41 -9.53 -13.68
CA GLY A 259 -9.70 -10.76 -14.02
C GLY A 259 -8.19 -10.58 -14.24
N TYR A 260 -7.66 -9.36 -14.11
CA TYR A 260 -6.21 -9.13 -14.11
C TYR A 260 -5.57 -9.77 -12.87
N VAL A 261 -4.52 -10.58 -13.05
CA VAL A 261 -3.74 -11.15 -11.95
C VAL A 261 -2.26 -10.95 -12.25
N TYR A 262 -1.55 -10.34 -11.32
CA TYR A 262 -0.09 -10.30 -11.34
C TYR A 262 0.47 -11.03 -10.11
N GLU A 263 1.52 -11.83 -10.32
CA GLU A 263 2.28 -12.48 -9.26
C GLU A 263 3.77 -12.37 -9.56
N GLY A 264 4.54 -11.71 -8.70
CA GLY A 264 5.95 -11.46 -8.94
C GLY A 264 6.55 -10.40 -8.03
N GLU A 265 7.65 -9.82 -8.49
CA GLU A 265 8.45 -8.87 -7.73
C GLU A 265 7.92 -7.44 -7.84
N TRP A 266 8.03 -6.72 -6.72
CA TRP A 266 7.63 -5.32 -6.57
C TRP A 266 8.78 -4.51 -5.97
N VAL A 267 9.02 -3.32 -6.48
CA VAL A 267 9.98 -2.36 -5.91
C VAL A 267 9.30 -1.00 -5.83
N ASP A 268 9.23 -0.43 -4.61
CA ASP A 268 8.66 0.89 -4.35
C ASP A 268 7.26 1.12 -4.95
N GLY A 269 6.42 0.06 -4.93
CA GLY A 269 5.05 0.11 -5.40
C GLY A 269 4.85 -0.23 -6.87
N ARG A 270 5.92 -0.47 -7.64
CA ARG A 270 5.89 -0.84 -9.07
C ARG A 270 6.22 -2.30 -9.28
N ILE A 271 5.71 -2.84 -10.36
CA ILE A 271 6.09 -4.17 -10.85
C ILE A 271 7.50 -4.08 -11.43
N GLU A 272 8.42 -4.91 -10.92
CA GLU A 272 9.83 -4.98 -11.32
C GLU A 272 10.29 -6.45 -11.32
N GLY A 273 11.42 -6.73 -11.98
CA GLY A 273 12.05 -8.06 -11.92
C GLY A 273 11.24 -9.15 -12.61
N GLN A 274 11.15 -10.32 -12.00
CA GLN A 274 10.45 -11.47 -12.55
C GLN A 274 8.99 -11.52 -12.09
N GLY A 275 8.08 -11.83 -13.02
CA GLY A 275 6.67 -11.96 -12.69
C GLY A 275 5.85 -12.66 -13.76
N LYS A 276 4.61 -12.95 -13.39
CA LYS A 276 3.59 -13.54 -14.24
C LYS A 276 2.32 -12.70 -14.21
N VAL A 277 1.80 -12.39 -15.37
CA VAL A 277 0.51 -11.70 -15.54
C VAL A 277 -0.47 -12.61 -16.24
N VAL A 278 -1.69 -12.66 -15.73
CA VAL A 278 -2.88 -13.10 -16.47
C VAL A 278 -3.70 -11.85 -16.78
N TYR A 279 -3.89 -11.57 -18.05
CA TYR A 279 -4.68 -10.43 -18.50
C TYR A 279 -6.18 -10.74 -18.54
N PRO A 280 -7.06 -9.72 -18.50
CA PRO A 280 -8.52 -9.92 -18.56
C PRO A 280 -9.02 -10.70 -19.80
N ASP A 281 -8.29 -10.61 -20.92
CA ASP A 281 -8.59 -11.36 -22.14
C ASP A 281 -8.17 -12.83 -22.07
N GLY A 282 -7.52 -13.26 -20.98
CA GLY A 282 -7.00 -14.60 -20.77
C GLY A 282 -5.58 -14.83 -21.31
N SER A 283 -4.93 -13.82 -21.87
CA SER A 283 -3.50 -13.89 -22.23
C SER A 283 -2.65 -14.03 -20.99
N VAL A 284 -1.56 -14.79 -21.06
CA VAL A 284 -0.64 -15.02 -19.97
C VAL A 284 0.77 -14.61 -20.38
N TYR A 285 1.34 -13.64 -19.66
CA TYR A 285 2.74 -13.26 -19.81
C TYR A 285 3.54 -13.75 -18.61
N GLU A 286 4.74 -14.26 -18.84
CA GLU A 286 5.71 -14.65 -17.81
C GLU A 286 7.09 -14.19 -18.26
N GLY A 287 7.76 -13.35 -17.45
CA GLY A 287 9.05 -12.79 -17.82
C GLY A 287 9.45 -11.61 -16.98
N GLN A 288 10.33 -10.80 -17.55
CA GLN A 288 10.91 -9.64 -16.89
C GLN A 288 10.02 -8.40 -17.03
N PHE A 289 10.03 -7.59 -15.98
CA PHE A 289 9.33 -6.31 -15.90
C PHE A 289 10.27 -5.19 -15.48
N ARG A 290 9.97 -4.00 -15.96
CA ARG A 290 10.55 -2.74 -15.52
C ARG A 290 9.49 -1.65 -15.58
N ASP A 291 9.36 -0.87 -14.47
CA ASP A 291 8.39 0.23 -14.39
C ASP A 291 6.97 -0.19 -14.85
N ASP A 292 6.45 -1.30 -14.29
CA ASP A 292 5.12 -1.87 -14.56
C ASP A 292 4.92 -2.45 -15.97
N LEU A 293 5.93 -2.44 -16.84
CA LEU A 293 5.86 -2.92 -18.21
C LEU A 293 6.74 -4.15 -18.43
N ALA A 294 6.33 -5.03 -19.35
CA ALA A 294 7.18 -6.11 -19.85
C ALA A 294 8.46 -5.51 -20.47
N ASP A 295 9.64 -5.87 -19.95
CA ASP A 295 10.93 -5.35 -20.42
C ASP A 295 12.04 -6.37 -20.12
N GLY A 296 12.78 -6.78 -21.12
CA GLY A 296 13.75 -7.86 -21.07
C GLY A 296 13.24 -9.13 -21.73
N ILE A 297 13.50 -10.29 -21.18
CA ILE A 297 13.10 -11.58 -21.75
C ILE A 297 11.77 -12.02 -21.14
N GLY A 298 10.82 -12.42 -22.01
CA GLY A 298 9.52 -12.90 -21.57
C GLY A 298 8.76 -13.68 -22.63
N LYS A 299 7.75 -14.41 -22.16
CA LYS A 299 6.86 -15.22 -22.99
C LYS A 299 5.42 -14.80 -22.77
N ILE A 300 4.69 -14.59 -23.84
CA ILE A 300 3.23 -14.43 -23.82
C ILE A 300 2.56 -15.57 -24.55
N VAL A 301 1.44 -16.04 -24.01
CA VAL A 301 0.54 -17.00 -24.65
C VAL A 301 -0.83 -16.37 -24.70
N TYR A 302 -1.40 -16.29 -25.90
CA TYR A 302 -2.73 -15.73 -26.15
C TYR A 302 -3.82 -16.80 -26.10
N PRO A 303 -5.08 -16.45 -25.83
CA PRO A 303 -6.18 -17.42 -25.76
C PRO A 303 -6.45 -18.18 -27.07
N ASP A 304 -6.11 -17.59 -28.20
CA ASP A 304 -6.24 -18.20 -29.52
C ASP A 304 -5.14 -19.24 -29.82
N GLY A 305 -4.19 -19.44 -28.88
CA GLY A 305 -3.07 -20.38 -29.01
C GLY A 305 -1.83 -19.78 -29.68
N ASN A 306 -1.86 -18.51 -30.08
CA ASN A 306 -0.65 -17.81 -30.48
C ASN A 306 0.28 -17.62 -29.30
N SER A 307 1.59 -17.53 -29.54
CA SER A 307 2.56 -17.22 -28.50
C SER A 307 3.78 -16.50 -29.05
N TYR A 308 4.41 -15.72 -28.19
CA TYR A 308 5.71 -15.10 -28.46
C TYR A 308 6.62 -15.34 -27.26
N GLU A 309 7.89 -15.65 -27.53
CA GLU A 309 8.94 -15.80 -26.55
C GLU A 309 10.20 -15.09 -27.06
N GLY A 310 10.67 -14.09 -26.33
CA GLY A 310 11.81 -13.29 -26.77
C GLY A 310 11.96 -11.98 -26.01
N GLU A 311 12.57 -11.01 -26.67
CA GLU A 311 12.90 -9.71 -26.10
C GLU A 311 11.70 -8.75 -26.12
N TRP A 312 11.56 -7.99 -25.03
CA TRP A 312 10.52 -6.98 -24.82
C TRP A 312 11.18 -5.66 -24.43
N LYS A 313 10.60 -4.57 -24.84
CA LYS A 313 11.01 -3.23 -24.46
C LYS A 313 9.79 -2.37 -24.19
N ALA A 314 9.68 -1.87 -22.95
CA ALA A 314 8.59 -0.98 -22.54
C ALA A 314 7.20 -1.48 -22.96
N GLY A 315 6.92 -2.77 -22.75
CA GLY A 315 5.62 -3.41 -23.06
C GLY A 315 5.44 -3.82 -24.52
N VAL A 316 6.43 -3.62 -25.38
CA VAL A 316 6.35 -3.95 -26.81
C VAL A 316 7.35 -5.06 -27.17
N ILE A 317 6.92 -5.99 -28.02
CA ILE A 317 7.81 -7.00 -28.61
C ILE A 317 8.86 -6.29 -29.47
N GLU A 318 10.13 -6.48 -29.13
CA GLU A 318 11.27 -5.82 -29.77
C GLU A 318 12.47 -6.78 -29.73
N GLY A 319 13.44 -6.65 -30.66
CA GLY A 319 14.63 -7.49 -30.65
C GLY A 319 14.40 -8.92 -31.12
N LYS A 320 15.08 -9.91 -30.58
CA LYS A 320 15.04 -11.29 -31.04
C LYS A 320 14.01 -12.12 -30.31
N GLY A 321 13.28 -12.99 -31.07
CA GLY A 321 12.30 -13.87 -30.48
C GLY A 321 11.72 -14.89 -31.44
N ILE A 322 10.78 -15.68 -30.91
CA ILE A 322 10.07 -16.73 -31.63
C ILE A 322 8.57 -16.48 -31.47
N ALA A 323 7.88 -16.25 -32.56
CA ALA A 323 6.42 -16.24 -32.61
C ALA A 323 5.90 -17.58 -33.15
N ARG A 324 4.95 -18.18 -32.44
CA ARG A 324 4.26 -19.40 -32.84
C ARG A 324 2.78 -19.10 -32.97
N TYR A 325 2.22 -19.37 -34.11
CA TYR A 325 0.82 -19.13 -34.41
C TYR A 325 0.00 -20.41 -34.33
N ALA A 326 -1.25 -20.29 -33.93
CA ALA A 326 -2.16 -21.43 -33.75
C ALA A 326 -2.36 -22.27 -35.00
N ASN A 327 -2.20 -21.64 -36.18
CA ASN A 327 -2.26 -22.33 -37.48
C ASN A 327 -0.97 -23.11 -37.82
N GLY A 328 0.00 -23.18 -36.93
CA GLY A 328 1.27 -23.87 -37.11
C GLY A 328 2.39 -23.07 -37.79
N LEU A 329 2.14 -21.79 -38.13
CA LEU A 329 3.18 -20.90 -38.61
C LEU A 329 4.17 -20.57 -37.48
N VAL A 330 5.47 -20.56 -37.77
CA VAL A 330 6.51 -20.19 -36.81
C VAL A 330 7.44 -19.15 -37.45
N TYR A 331 7.63 -18.02 -36.77
CA TYR A 331 8.66 -17.05 -37.08
C TYR A 331 9.72 -17.03 -36.00
N GLU A 332 10.99 -17.12 -36.39
CA GLU A 332 12.16 -16.98 -35.52
C GLU A 332 13.07 -15.92 -36.11
N GLY A 333 13.25 -14.81 -35.42
CA GLY A 333 14.04 -13.70 -35.94
C GLY A 333 13.92 -12.42 -35.12
N GLU A 334 14.22 -11.32 -35.78
CA GLU A 334 14.15 -9.99 -35.19
C GLU A 334 12.76 -9.38 -35.32
N PHE A 335 12.37 -8.60 -34.33
CA PHE A 335 11.11 -7.87 -34.25
C PHE A 335 11.36 -6.39 -34.01
N LYS A 336 10.51 -5.56 -34.54
CA LYS A 336 10.41 -4.14 -34.27
C LYS A 336 8.95 -3.73 -34.20
N ASN A 337 8.55 -3.08 -33.08
CA ASN A 337 7.16 -2.71 -32.86
C ASN A 337 6.17 -3.88 -33.07
N ALA A 338 6.51 -5.07 -32.55
CA ALA A 338 5.75 -6.31 -32.70
C ALA A 338 5.60 -6.85 -34.13
N LEU A 339 6.31 -6.32 -35.10
CA LEU A 339 6.35 -6.80 -36.50
C LEU A 339 7.68 -7.49 -36.78
N ASN A 340 7.65 -8.52 -37.65
CA ASN A 340 8.87 -9.15 -38.17
C ASN A 340 9.75 -8.09 -38.82
N HIS A 341 11.02 -8.02 -38.45
CA HIS A 341 11.98 -7.02 -38.93
C HIS A 341 13.39 -7.61 -38.94
N GLY A 342 14.33 -6.93 -39.63
CA GLY A 342 15.70 -7.41 -39.69
C GLY A 342 15.82 -8.79 -40.32
N TYR A 343 16.61 -9.70 -39.74
CA TYR A 343 16.79 -11.04 -40.28
C TYR A 343 15.94 -12.05 -39.54
N GLY A 344 15.22 -12.93 -40.27
CA GLY A 344 14.40 -13.94 -39.66
C GLY A 344 13.96 -15.07 -40.60
N LYS A 345 13.54 -16.18 -39.96
CA LYS A 345 13.08 -17.41 -40.63
C LYS A 345 11.59 -17.60 -40.31
N MET A 346 10.80 -17.76 -41.38
CA MET A 346 9.40 -18.12 -41.32
C MET A 346 9.23 -19.55 -41.82
N THR A 347 8.62 -20.41 -41.03
CA THR A 347 8.29 -21.79 -41.36
C THR A 347 6.78 -21.95 -41.41
N TYR A 348 6.25 -22.40 -42.53
CA TYR A 348 4.83 -22.62 -42.78
C TYR A 348 4.44 -24.10 -42.55
N PRO A 349 3.21 -24.38 -42.16
CA PRO A 349 2.74 -25.75 -41.91
C PRO A 349 2.83 -26.69 -43.10
N ASP A 350 2.72 -26.15 -44.33
CA ASP A 350 2.84 -26.90 -45.59
C ASP A 350 4.27 -27.24 -45.98
N GLY A 351 5.25 -26.79 -45.17
CA GLY A 351 6.68 -27.01 -45.39
C GLY A 351 7.36 -25.89 -46.19
N TYR A 352 6.66 -24.81 -46.55
CA TYR A 352 7.32 -23.62 -47.12
C TYR A 352 8.18 -22.95 -46.04
N ILE A 353 9.39 -22.56 -46.38
CA ILE A 353 10.33 -21.87 -45.49
C ILE A 353 10.84 -20.62 -46.21
N TYR A 354 10.78 -19.49 -45.54
CA TYR A 354 11.51 -18.30 -45.95
C TYR A 354 12.52 -17.90 -44.86
N GLU A 355 13.74 -17.62 -45.28
CA GLU A 355 14.81 -17.14 -44.39
C GLU A 355 15.51 -15.97 -45.10
N GLY A 356 15.48 -14.78 -44.46
CA GLY A 356 16.00 -13.57 -45.05
C GLY A 356 15.60 -12.31 -44.33
N GLU A 357 15.69 -11.19 -45.05
CA GLU A 357 15.41 -9.87 -44.53
C GLU A 357 13.93 -9.57 -44.49
N TRP A 358 13.51 -8.82 -43.46
CA TRP A 358 12.15 -8.39 -43.17
C TRP A 358 12.09 -6.91 -42.84
N VAL A 359 11.09 -6.21 -43.34
CA VAL A 359 10.78 -4.84 -43.00
C VAL A 359 9.29 -4.72 -42.76
N GLU A 360 8.91 -4.30 -41.53
CA GLU A 360 7.49 -4.08 -41.14
C GLU A 360 6.55 -5.24 -41.51
N GLY A 361 7.00 -6.48 -41.21
CA GLY A 361 6.22 -7.69 -41.45
C GLY A 361 6.27 -8.23 -42.88
N GLN A 362 6.98 -7.59 -43.80
CA GLN A 362 7.11 -8.03 -45.16
C GLN A 362 8.51 -8.52 -45.52
N ARG A 363 8.61 -9.55 -46.36
CA ARG A 363 9.90 -10.00 -46.91
C ARG A 363 10.45 -8.91 -47.80
N GLU A 364 11.68 -8.51 -47.51
CA GLU A 364 12.38 -7.42 -48.18
C GLU A 364 13.87 -7.78 -48.33
N GLY A 365 14.60 -7.18 -49.26
CA GLY A 365 16.04 -7.42 -49.42
C GLY A 365 16.39 -8.84 -49.82
N GLN A 366 17.49 -9.36 -49.27
CA GLN A 366 17.98 -10.70 -49.64
C GLN A 366 17.29 -11.81 -48.83
N GLY A 367 16.89 -12.87 -49.52
CA GLY A 367 16.25 -14.00 -48.87
C GLY A 367 16.37 -15.33 -49.61
N ARG A 368 16.11 -16.40 -48.90
CA ARG A 368 16.05 -17.76 -49.42
C ARG A 368 14.67 -18.35 -49.11
N ALA A 369 14.00 -18.78 -50.15
CA ALA A 369 12.71 -19.47 -50.06
C ALA A 369 12.86 -20.94 -50.50
N VAL A 370 12.36 -21.86 -49.64
CA VAL A 370 12.31 -23.30 -49.92
C VAL A 370 10.83 -23.70 -50.00
N TYR A 371 10.42 -24.22 -51.13
CA TYR A 371 9.06 -24.64 -51.38
C TYR A 371 8.86 -26.12 -51.00
N PRO A 372 7.60 -26.55 -50.71
CA PRO A 372 7.31 -27.92 -50.31
C PRO A 372 7.72 -29.00 -51.35
N ASP A 373 7.75 -28.63 -52.63
CA ASP A 373 8.19 -29.51 -53.71
C ASP A 373 9.72 -29.64 -53.82
N GLY A 374 10.46 -28.95 -52.95
CA GLY A 374 11.92 -28.87 -52.94
C GLY A 374 12.53 -27.79 -53.84
N THR A 375 11.69 -26.97 -54.48
CA THR A 375 12.15 -25.77 -55.22
C THR A 375 12.80 -24.80 -54.25
N VAL A 376 13.93 -24.22 -54.63
CA VAL A 376 14.66 -23.23 -53.86
C VAL A 376 14.82 -21.94 -54.65
N TYR A 377 14.45 -20.83 -54.07
CA TYR A 377 14.76 -19.48 -54.61
C TYR A 377 15.74 -18.79 -53.66
N VAL A 378 16.76 -18.15 -54.20
CA VAL A 378 17.70 -17.28 -53.49
C VAL A 378 17.83 -15.99 -54.28
N GLY A 379 17.52 -14.86 -53.64
CA GLY A 379 17.57 -13.56 -54.35
C GLY A 379 16.86 -12.47 -53.58
N GLU A 380 16.58 -11.38 -54.34
CA GLU A 380 15.96 -10.19 -53.79
C GLU A 380 14.43 -10.33 -53.68
N PHE A 381 13.89 -9.72 -52.62
CA PHE A 381 12.46 -9.59 -52.34
C PHE A 381 12.11 -8.11 -52.16
N ARG A 382 10.92 -7.73 -52.60
CA ARG A 382 10.33 -6.43 -52.34
C ARG A 382 8.83 -6.59 -52.11
N ASN A 383 8.31 -6.00 -51.03
CA ASN A 383 6.88 -6.13 -50.66
C ASN A 383 6.38 -7.59 -50.66
N GLY A 384 7.20 -8.53 -50.19
CA GLY A 384 6.88 -9.95 -50.13
C GLY A 384 7.00 -10.72 -51.45
N LEU A 385 7.32 -10.09 -52.56
CA LEU A 385 7.46 -10.72 -53.88
C LEU A 385 8.93 -10.82 -54.30
N ARG A 386 9.29 -11.83 -55.11
CA ARG A 386 10.62 -11.92 -55.75
C ARG A 386 10.79 -10.69 -56.68
N GLU A 387 11.90 -10.01 -56.53
CA GLU A 387 12.23 -8.79 -57.30
C GLU A 387 13.73 -8.73 -57.54
N GLY A 388 14.19 -7.90 -58.48
CA GLY A 388 15.61 -7.68 -58.72
C GLY A 388 16.33 -8.93 -59.24
N LYS A 389 17.46 -9.29 -58.62
CA LYS A 389 18.24 -10.44 -59.05
C LYS A 389 17.96 -11.67 -58.16
N GLY A 390 17.82 -12.83 -58.78
CA GLY A 390 17.63 -14.07 -58.04
C GLY A 390 17.83 -15.32 -58.88
N THR A 391 18.06 -16.43 -58.15
CA THR A 391 18.21 -17.78 -58.72
C THR A 391 17.12 -18.70 -58.17
N ILE A 392 16.42 -19.37 -59.05
CA ILE A 392 15.53 -20.48 -58.70
C ILE A 392 16.13 -21.80 -59.18
N THR A 393 16.04 -22.83 -58.33
CA THR A 393 16.45 -24.19 -58.64
C THR A 393 15.30 -25.13 -58.34
N MET A 394 14.89 -25.92 -59.30
CA MET A 394 13.81 -26.89 -59.17
C MET A 394 14.36 -28.33 -59.04
N PRO A 395 13.61 -29.26 -58.42
CA PRO A 395 14.05 -30.65 -58.23
C PRO A 395 14.28 -31.43 -59.53
N ASP A 396 13.60 -31.01 -60.60
CA ASP A 396 13.76 -31.64 -61.95
C ASP A 396 15.05 -31.25 -62.64
N GLY A 397 15.84 -30.36 -62.03
CA GLY A 397 17.10 -29.87 -62.54
C GLY A 397 16.96 -28.55 -63.32
N PHE A 398 15.77 -27.94 -63.42
CA PHE A 398 15.63 -26.58 -63.95
C PHE A 398 16.27 -25.55 -63.03
N THR A 399 17.06 -24.66 -63.61
CA THR A 399 17.58 -23.49 -62.91
C THR A 399 17.39 -22.23 -63.71
N TYR A 400 17.09 -21.11 -63.05
CA TYR A 400 17.09 -19.78 -63.68
C TYR A 400 17.85 -18.81 -62.77
N THR A 401 18.74 -18.06 -63.33
CA THR A 401 19.45 -16.97 -62.66
C THR A 401 19.29 -15.70 -63.51
N GLY A 402 18.72 -14.64 -62.93
CA GLY A 402 18.48 -13.41 -63.66
C GLY A 402 17.52 -12.45 -62.98
N ASP A 403 16.86 -11.62 -63.82
CA ASP A 403 15.96 -10.58 -63.33
C ASP A 403 14.58 -11.14 -62.99
N TRP A 404 14.02 -10.57 -61.89
CA TRP A 404 12.69 -10.86 -61.39
C TRP A 404 11.93 -9.57 -61.18
N LYS A 405 10.64 -9.58 -61.46
CA LYS A 405 9.74 -8.47 -61.23
C LYS A 405 8.38 -8.97 -60.75
N ALA A 406 7.91 -8.43 -59.62
CA ALA A 406 6.61 -8.76 -59.06
C ALA A 406 6.31 -10.28 -58.96
N GLY A 407 7.33 -11.10 -58.62
CA GLY A 407 7.22 -12.55 -58.46
C GLY A 407 7.48 -13.38 -59.71
N GLU A 408 7.60 -12.77 -60.88
CA GLU A 408 7.79 -13.44 -62.14
C GLU A 408 9.20 -13.24 -62.73
N ILE A 409 9.66 -14.20 -63.53
CA ILE A 409 10.89 -14.04 -64.30
C ILE A 409 10.64 -12.98 -65.38
N GLU A 410 11.35 -11.87 -65.32
CA GLU A 410 11.17 -10.70 -66.19
C GLU A 410 12.51 -10.01 -66.43
N GLY A 411 12.88 -9.70 -67.63
CA GLY A 411 14.17 -9.09 -67.96
C GLY A 411 15.22 -10.11 -68.43
N TYR A 412 16.50 -9.88 -68.13
CA TYR A 412 17.58 -10.72 -68.65
C TYR A 412 17.98 -11.81 -67.67
N GLY A 413 18.22 -13.04 -68.19
CA GLY A 413 18.69 -14.14 -67.34
C GLY A 413 19.15 -15.35 -68.15
N ILE A 414 19.60 -16.36 -67.36
CA ILE A 414 20.07 -17.65 -67.85
C ILE A 414 19.18 -18.75 -67.29
N ALA A 415 18.54 -19.51 -68.17
CA ALA A 415 17.79 -20.70 -67.78
C ALA A 415 18.51 -21.97 -68.26
N THR A 416 18.75 -22.92 -67.35
CA THR A 416 19.23 -24.24 -67.65
C THR A 416 18.05 -25.24 -67.47
N TYR A 417 17.72 -25.94 -68.51
CA TYR A 417 16.62 -26.91 -68.51
C TYR A 417 17.07 -28.30 -68.10
N ALA A 418 16.15 -29.14 -67.61
CA ALA A 418 16.42 -30.49 -67.18
C ALA A 418 17.11 -31.40 -68.23
N ASN A 419 16.85 -31.14 -69.54
CA ASN A 419 17.48 -31.84 -70.64
C ASN A 419 18.92 -31.35 -70.97
N GLY A 420 19.42 -30.37 -70.19
CA GLY A 420 20.76 -29.79 -70.40
C GLY A 420 20.82 -28.62 -71.37
N ASP A 421 19.69 -28.19 -71.97
CA ASP A 421 19.65 -26.99 -72.79
C ASP A 421 19.84 -25.72 -71.91
N VAL A 422 20.51 -24.72 -72.42
CA VAL A 422 20.74 -23.43 -71.72
C VAL A 422 20.24 -22.29 -72.61
N TYR A 423 19.29 -21.51 -72.10
CA TYR A 423 18.85 -20.27 -72.71
C TYR A 423 19.44 -19.06 -71.97
N GLU A 424 20.05 -18.16 -72.66
CA GLU A 424 20.55 -16.90 -72.19
C GLU A 424 19.93 -15.76 -72.99
N GLY A 425 19.17 -14.88 -72.32
CA GLY A 425 18.46 -13.82 -73.01
C GLY A 425 17.36 -13.18 -72.20
N GLU A 426 16.47 -12.45 -72.92
CA GLU A 426 15.37 -11.75 -72.31
C GLU A 426 14.18 -12.67 -72.05
N PHE A 427 13.49 -12.38 -70.91
CA PHE A 427 12.28 -13.05 -70.46
C PHE A 427 11.17 -12.03 -70.21
N LYS A 428 9.92 -12.44 -70.44
CA LYS A 428 8.72 -11.73 -70.06
C LYS A 428 7.67 -12.69 -69.57
N ALA A 429 7.12 -12.39 -68.34
CA ALA A 429 6.14 -13.27 -67.68
C ALA A 429 6.55 -14.75 -67.69
N GLY A 430 7.79 -15.07 -67.32
CA GLY A 430 8.34 -16.41 -67.22
C GLY A 430 8.64 -17.08 -68.57
N LYS A 431 8.47 -16.43 -69.67
CA LYS A 431 8.67 -16.99 -71.02
C LYS A 431 9.84 -16.29 -71.72
N ARG A 432 10.60 -17.05 -72.52
CA ARG A 432 11.61 -16.47 -73.45
C ARG A 432 10.96 -15.44 -74.35
N HIS A 433 11.53 -14.22 -74.31
CA HIS A 433 11.02 -13.07 -75.10
C HIS A 433 12.19 -12.18 -75.47
N GLY A 434 12.03 -11.35 -76.51
CA GLY A 434 13.08 -10.48 -76.97
C GLY A 434 14.33 -11.21 -77.50
N LYS A 435 15.49 -10.62 -77.37
CA LYS A 435 16.76 -11.21 -77.83
C LYS A 435 17.27 -12.29 -76.90
N GLY A 436 17.69 -13.42 -77.50
CA GLY A 436 18.30 -14.50 -76.66
C GLY A 436 18.87 -15.61 -77.55
N THR A 437 19.71 -16.42 -76.89
CA THR A 437 20.40 -17.55 -77.42
C THR A 437 20.09 -18.81 -76.62
N ILE A 438 19.66 -19.88 -77.33
CA ILE A 438 19.59 -21.22 -76.79
C ILE A 438 20.79 -22.05 -77.24
N ARG A 439 21.44 -22.67 -76.26
CA ARG A 439 22.44 -23.72 -76.49
C ARG A 439 21.82 -25.07 -76.13
N TYR A 440 21.72 -25.94 -77.04
CA TYR A 440 21.18 -27.29 -76.84
C TYR A 440 22.24 -28.21 -76.22
N ALA A 441 21.80 -29.21 -75.46
CA ALA A 441 22.68 -30.24 -74.93
C ALA A 441 23.49 -30.96 -76.00
N SER A 442 23.05 -31.00 -77.24
CA SER A 442 23.75 -31.50 -78.46
C SER A 442 24.99 -30.67 -78.86
N GLY A 443 25.15 -29.48 -78.27
CA GLY A 443 26.17 -28.50 -78.67
C GLY A 443 25.72 -27.51 -79.75
N GLN A 444 24.56 -27.70 -80.37
CA GLN A 444 23.99 -26.74 -81.28
C GLN A 444 23.53 -25.44 -80.61
N GLN A 445 23.52 -24.33 -81.34
CA GLN A 445 23.17 -23.03 -80.75
C GLN A 445 22.23 -22.29 -81.78
N THR A 446 21.20 -21.65 -81.25
CA THR A 446 20.30 -20.80 -82.03
C THR A 446 20.14 -19.46 -81.29
N SER A 447 20.44 -18.38 -82.03
CA SER A 447 20.28 -17.00 -81.54
C SER A 447 19.14 -16.32 -82.34
N GLY A 448 18.33 -15.52 -81.73
CA GLY A 448 17.23 -14.84 -82.40
C GLY A 448 16.39 -13.96 -81.51
N VAL A 449 15.24 -13.55 -82.06
CA VAL A 449 14.19 -12.85 -81.33
C VAL A 449 13.07 -13.84 -81.04
N TRP A 450 12.72 -13.87 -79.73
CA TRP A 450 11.76 -14.81 -79.15
C TRP A 450 10.49 -14.08 -78.74
N ASN A 451 9.35 -14.76 -78.89
CA ASN A 451 8.06 -14.29 -78.42
C ASN A 451 7.30 -15.47 -77.83
N ASN A 452 6.97 -15.36 -76.53
CA ASN A 452 6.26 -16.40 -75.75
C ASN A 452 6.84 -17.81 -75.95
N ASN A 453 8.14 -18.01 -75.83
CA ASN A 453 8.91 -19.24 -75.99
C ASN A 453 9.10 -19.67 -77.48
N THR A 454 8.54 -18.96 -78.46
CA THR A 454 8.65 -19.28 -79.85
C THR A 454 9.70 -18.40 -80.53
N LEU A 455 10.60 -18.98 -81.34
CA LEU A 455 11.57 -18.22 -82.13
C LEU A 455 10.84 -17.61 -83.28
N GLU A 456 10.73 -16.26 -83.33
CA GLU A 456 10.09 -15.52 -84.44
C GLU A 456 11.07 -15.18 -85.56
N ARG A 457 12.30 -14.87 -85.27
CA ARG A 457 13.33 -14.50 -86.21
C ARG A 457 14.71 -14.97 -85.72
N GLU A 458 15.41 -15.77 -86.50
CA GLU A 458 16.78 -16.17 -86.27
C GLU A 458 17.73 -15.01 -86.65
N THR A 459 18.68 -14.73 -85.70
CA THR A 459 19.76 -13.77 -86.00
C THR A 459 21.05 -14.57 -86.08
N ARG A 460 21.76 -14.46 -87.28
CA ARG A 460 23.10 -15.06 -87.37
C ARG A 460 24.02 -14.39 -86.34
N PRO A 461 24.89 -15.16 -85.68
CA PRO A 461 25.97 -14.57 -84.88
C PRO A 461 26.73 -13.65 -85.88
N GLU A 462 27.04 -12.41 -85.45
CA GLU A 462 27.97 -11.55 -86.15
C GLU A 462 29.31 -12.28 -86.25
N GLY A 463 29.53 -12.92 -87.36
CA GLY A 463 30.80 -13.57 -87.69
C GLY A 463 31.87 -12.50 -87.77
N GLY A 464 32.90 -12.66 -87.00
CA GLY A 464 34.11 -11.84 -87.20
C GLY A 464 34.54 -11.97 -88.67
N ASP A 465 34.58 -10.84 -89.33
CA ASP A 465 35.28 -10.70 -90.53
C ASP A 465 36.76 -10.96 -90.31
N SER A 466 37.23 -12.11 -90.73
CA SER A 466 38.64 -12.35 -90.89
C SER A 466 39.04 -11.73 -92.25
N ASN A 467 39.73 -10.63 -92.17
CA ASN A 467 40.72 -10.29 -93.18
C ASN A 467 42.07 -9.95 -92.47
#